data_1ad373d473452f8378fd6b67f396eebb
#
_entry.id   1ad373d473452f8378fd6b67f396eebb
#
_cell.length_a   1.000
_cell.length_b   1.000
_cell.length_c   1.000
_cell.angle_alpha   90.00
_cell.angle_beta   90.00
_cell.angle_gamma   90.00
#
_symmetry.space_group_name_H-M   'P 1'
#
loop_
_entity.id
_entity.type
_entity.pdbx_description
1 polymer ?
#
loop_
_entity_poly.entity_id
_entity_poly.type
_entity_poly.pdbx_seq_one_letter_code
_entity_poly.pdbx_strand_id
1 'polypeptide(L)'
;MSAIVLIPARYASTRFPGKPLALLKGFPVIQHVYQNSMNSRLADDVVVATDSETIFEKVLSFGGKAVMTAGDHVSGTDRIAEVARSMDYDIIVNVQGDEPLQPEMIDDVISLLDDPRASIGTLAVRIKDRREIFDANTVKVVFGRDGYAFYFSRAPIPFHRDLFSAEERQYGRADAPGRDEFHPSGPPNFQASELLMFKHIGIYSYRRDVLSQLSALPPSRLELIEKLEQLRALEAGLTIKVKETIYETFGVDTPEDLERIEKCLNSSL
;
A
#
# COMPACT_ATOMS: atom_id res chain seq x y z
N MET A 1 3.21 -21.19 9.69
CA MET A 1 3.31 -20.94 8.24
C MET A 1 4.57 -20.12 8.02
N SER A 2 5.39 -20.51 7.03
CA SER A 2 6.59 -19.75 6.65
C SER A 2 6.20 -18.52 5.85
N ALA A 3 6.88 -17.37 6.09
CA ALA A 3 6.55 -16.10 5.45
C ALA A 3 7.79 -15.42 4.88
N ILE A 4 7.70 -14.88 3.68
CA ILE A 4 8.74 -14.07 3.05
C ILE A 4 8.22 -12.70 2.66
N VAL A 5 9.04 -11.67 2.90
CA VAL A 5 8.80 -10.33 2.36
C VAL A 5 9.48 -10.20 1.01
N LEU A 6 8.69 -9.88 -0.02
CA LEU A 6 9.18 -9.53 -1.34
C LEU A 6 8.96 -8.03 -1.58
N ILE A 7 10.05 -7.34 -1.94
CA ILE A 7 10.06 -5.88 -2.17
C ILE A 7 10.23 -5.64 -3.66
N PRO A 8 9.15 -5.39 -4.44
CA PRO A 8 9.29 -5.04 -5.85
C PRO A 8 9.93 -3.64 -5.97
N ALA A 9 10.98 -3.54 -6.78
CA ALA A 9 11.65 -2.29 -7.03
C ALA A 9 11.99 -2.16 -8.52
N ARG A 10 11.66 -1.01 -9.13
CA ARG A 10 12.02 -0.69 -10.52
C ARG A 10 12.72 0.66 -10.60
N TYR A 11 13.67 0.77 -11.52
CA TYR A 11 14.34 2.05 -11.76
C TYR A 11 13.45 3.03 -12.52
N ALA A 12 12.71 2.53 -13.51
CA ALA A 12 11.82 3.32 -14.35
C ALA A 12 10.56 3.73 -13.59
N SER A 13 10.51 5.00 -13.19
CA SER A 13 9.34 5.67 -12.64
C SER A 13 9.12 6.97 -13.39
N THR A 14 7.87 7.27 -13.81
CA THR A 14 7.57 8.47 -14.58
C THR A 14 7.68 9.75 -13.78
N ARG A 15 7.33 9.72 -12.50
CA ARG A 15 7.36 10.89 -11.61
C ARG A 15 8.72 11.12 -10.95
N PHE A 16 9.40 10.04 -10.59
CA PHE A 16 10.69 10.09 -9.89
C PHE A 16 11.57 8.90 -10.31
N PRO A 17 12.31 9.00 -11.44
CA PRO A 17 13.23 7.95 -11.89
C PRO A 17 14.30 7.66 -10.84
N GLY A 18 14.60 6.37 -10.61
CA GLY A 18 15.58 5.95 -9.61
C GLY A 18 15.14 6.13 -8.16
N LYS A 19 13.85 6.38 -7.90
CA LYS A 19 13.26 6.56 -6.57
C LYS A 19 13.78 5.60 -5.49
N PRO A 20 13.90 4.27 -5.71
CA PRO A 20 14.43 3.36 -4.69
C PRO A 20 15.88 3.66 -4.27
N LEU A 21 16.63 4.33 -5.13
CA LEU A 21 18.03 4.71 -4.88
C LEU A 21 18.19 6.14 -4.34
N ALA A 22 17.10 6.91 -4.29
CA ALA A 22 17.13 8.26 -3.70
C ALA A 22 17.51 8.19 -2.23
N LEU A 23 18.29 9.18 -1.77
CA LEU A 23 18.84 9.17 -0.41
C LEU A 23 17.83 9.78 0.57
N LEU A 24 17.54 9.03 1.63
CA LEU A 24 16.82 9.45 2.82
C LEU A 24 17.77 9.33 4.01
N LYS A 25 18.08 10.43 4.68
CA LYS A 25 19.10 10.45 5.77
C LYS A 25 20.43 9.77 5.39
N GLY A 26 20.90 9.96 4.15
CA GLY A 26 22.17 9.44 3.66
C GLY A 26 22.17 7.97 3.18
N PHE A 27 21.06 7.25 3.30
CA PHE A 27 20.90 5.88 2.82
C PHE A 27 19.81 5.79 1.75
N PRO A 28 19.93 4.88 0.75
CA PRO A 28 18.86 4.68 -0.24
C PRO A 28 17.53 4.32 0.40
N VAL A 29 16.42 4.80 -0.16
CA VAL A 29 15.07 4.46 0.31
C VAL A 29 14.87 2.95 0.39
N ILE A 30 15.31 2.20 -0.64
CA ILE A 30 15.23 0.73 -0.65
C ILE A 30 15.97 0.07 0.51
N GLN A 31 17.06 0.69 1.01
CA GLN A 31 17.78 0.18 2.17
C GLN A 31 16.97 0.34 3.45
N HIS A 32 16.28 1.46 3.63
CA HIS A 32 15.35 1.65 4.75
C HIS A 32 14.21 0.65 4.72
N VAL A 33 13.59 0.45 3.54
CA VAL A 33 12.51 -0.54 3.37
C VAL A 33 13.00 -1.94 3.71
N TYR A 34 14.17 -2.33 3.18
CA TYR A 34 14.75 -3.65 3.42
C TYR A 34 15.06 -3.86 4.91
N GLN A 35 15.75 -2.91 5.55
CA GLN A 35 16.15 -3.02 6.96
C GLN A 35 14.94 -3.04 7.89
N ASN A 36 13.93 -2.22 7.64
CA ASN A 36 12.68 -2.26 8.41
C ASN A 36 11.98 -3.62 8.26
N SER A 37 11.95 -4.15 7.03
CA SER A 37 11.35 -5.47 6.77
C SER A 37 12.10 -6.60 7.49
N MET A 38 13.42 -6.53 7.57
CA MET A 38 14.25 -7.49 8.32
C MET A 38 14.00 -7.47 9.84
N ASN A 39 13.41 -6.39 10.37
CA ASN A 39 13.05 -6.29 11.78
C ASN A 39 11.67 -6.90 12.11
N SER A 40 10.92 -7.40 11.12
CA SER A 40 9.70 -8.18 11.35
C SER A 40 10.05 -9.46 12.14
N ARG A 41 9.17 -9.83 13.06
CA ARG A 41 9.34 -11.04 13.90
C ARG A 41 8.72 -12.29 13.28
N LEU A 42 7.82 -12.09 12.31
CA LEU A 42 7.08 -13.18 11.67
C LEU A 42 7.55 -13.48 10.24
N ALA A 43 8.36 -12.60 9.63
CA ALA A 43 8.97 -12.88 8.34
C ALA A 43 10.27 -13.68 8.53
N ASP A 44 10.39 -14.79 7.80
CA ASP A 44 11.58 -15.65 7.82
C ASP A 44 12.69 -15.12 6.90
N ASP A 45 12.34 -14.36 5.86
CA ASP A 45 13.28 -13.81 4.89
C ASP A 45 12.75 -12.53 4.23
N VAL A 46 13.69 -11.75 3.65
CA VAL A 46 13.39 -10.54 2.89
C VAL A 46 14.22 -10.53 1.61
N VAL A 47 13.58 -10.29 0.46
CA VAL A 47 14.24 -10.27 -0.85
C VAL A 47 13.70 -9.10 -1.68
N VAL A 48 14.61 -8.36 -2.33
CA VAL A 48 14.24 -7.34 -3.32
C VAL A 48 14.11 -7.99 -4.70
N ALA A 49 12.97 -7.76 -5.36
CA ALA A 49 12.69 -8.22 -6.72
C ALA A 49 12.84 -7.03 -7.69
N THR A 50 13.80 -7.06 -8.61
CA THR A 50 14.10 -5.92 -9.49
C THR A 50 14.52 -6.35 -10.90
N ASP A 51 14.22 -5.49 -11.88
CA ASP A 51 14.72 -5.59 -13.27
C ASP A 51 15.95 -4.68 -13.53
N SER A 52 16.42 -3.98 -12.49
CA SER A 52 17.51 -3.02 -12.59
C SER A 52 18.79 -3.56 -11.94
N GLU A 53 19.85 -3.73 -12.74
CA GLU A 53 21.16 -4.13 -12.25
C GLU A 53 21.70 -3.14 -11.20
N THR A 54 21.47 -1.83 -11.40
CA THR A 54 21.89 -0.79 -10.44
C THR A 54 21.22 -0.96 -9.07
N ILE A 55 19.90 -1.31 -9.03
CA ILE A 55 19.21 -1.59 -7.77
C ILE A 55 19.73 -2.89 -7.18
N PHE A 56 19.88 -3.93 -7.99
CA PHE A 56 20.40 -5.23 -7.58
C PHE A 56 21.78 -5.10 -6.89
N GLU A 57 22.74 -4.46 -7.56
CA GLU A 57 24.09 -4.23 -7.01
C GLU A 57 24.04 -3.39 -5.72
N LYS A 58 23.20 -2.34 -5.70
CA LYS A 58 23.02 -1.52 -4.50
C LYS A 58 22.51 -2.34 -3.32
N VAL A 59 21.53 -3.21 -3.53
CA VAL A 59 21.01 -4.11 -2.47
C VAL A 59 22.12 -5.03 -1.95
N LEU A 60 22.88 -5.66 -2.84
CA LEU A 60 24.02 -6.50 -2.43
C LEU A 60 25.08 -5.71 -1.67
N SER A 61 25.33 -4.45 -2.03
CA SER A 61 26.36 -3.61 -1.42
C SER A 61 26.12 -3.32 0.06
N PHE A 62 24.88 -3.35 0.54
CA PHE A 62 24.56 -3.22 1.96
C PHE A 62 24.22 -4.55 2.65
N GLY A 63 24.51 -5.68 2.00
CA GLY A 63 24.31 -7.03 2.52
C GLY A 63 22.87 -7.56 2.40
N GLY A 64 22.03 -6.90 1.60
CA GLY A 64 20.67 -7.36 1.30
C GLY A 64 20.65 -8.49 0.28
N LYS A 65 19.50 -9.18 0.20
CA LYS A 65 19.22 -10.20 -0.83
C LYS A 65 18.40 -9.60 -1.95
N ALA A 66 18.77 -9.89 -3.20
CA ALA A 66 18.03 -9.45 -4.38
C ALA A 66 17.93 -10.56 -5.41
N VAL A 67 16.89 -10.51 -6.23
CA VAL A 67 16.65 -11.43 -7.37
C VAL A 67 16.32 -10.57 -8.59
N MET A 68 16.99 -10.86 -9.71
CA MET A 68 16.66 -10.26 -11.00
C MET A 68 15.38 -10.87 -11.56
N THR A 69 14.52 -10.03 -12.10
CA THR A 69 13.23 -10.40 -12.69
C THR A 69 13.10 -9.91 -14.12
N ALA A 70 12.12 -10.39 -14.86
CA ALA A 70 11.78 -9.86 -16.17
C ALA A 70 11.43 -8.35 -16.10
N GLY A 71 11.74 -7.62 -17.18
CA GLY A 71 11.55 -6.15 -17.26
C GLY A 71 10.14 -5.73 -17.69
N ASP A 72 9.31 -6.65 -18.17
CA ASP A 72 8.01 -6.40 -18.79
C ASP A 72 6.82 -6.53 -17.83
N HIS A 73 7.08 -6.73 -16.53
CA HIS A 73 6.01 -6.77 -15.53
C HIS A 73 5.22 -5.47 -15.45
N VAL A 74 3.89 -5.59 -15.53
CA VAL A 74 2.97 -4.45 -15.48
C VAL A 74 2.84 -3.90 -14.06
N SER A 75 2.88 -4.78 -13.06
CA SER A 75 2.70 -4.42 -11.64
C SER A 75 3.81 -4.96 -10.74
N GLY A 76 3.88 -4.41 -9.51
CA GLY A 76 4.72 -4.97 -8.45
C GLY A 76 4.29 -6.38 -8.03
N THR A 77 2.99 -6.64 -8.07
CA THR A 77 2.41 -7.95 -7.75
C THR A 77 2.84 -9.02 -8.75
N ASP A 78 2.86 -8.71 -10.06
CA ASP A 78 3.33 -9.64 -11.09
C ASP A 78 4.82 -9.97 -10.90
N ARG A 79 5.63 -8.95 -10.54
CA ARG A 79 7.06 -9.11 -10.28
C ARG A 79 7.33 -10.03 -9.09
N ILE A 80 6.64 -9.82 -7.97
CA ILE A 80 6.83 -10.70 -6.81
C ILE A 80 6.27 -12.11 -7.05
N ALA A 81 5.23 -12.24 -7.87
CA ALA A 81 4.69 -13.54 -8.24
C ALA A 81 5.70 -14.39 -9.06
N GLU A 82 6.52 -13.75 -9.92
CA GLU A 82 7.62 -14.44 -10.61
C GLU A 82 8.61 -15.03 -9.60
N VAL A 83 9.07 -14.23 -8.65
CA VAL A 83 10.04 -14.66 -7.64
C VAL A 83 9.45 -15.74 -6.73
N ALA A 84 8.20 -15.56 -6.28
CA ALA A 84 7.51 -16.49 -5.38
C ALA A 84 7.36 -17.91 -5.97
N ARG A 85 7.29 -18.06 -7.31
CA ARG A 85 7.20 -19.38 -7.96
C ARG A 85 8.42 -20.28 -7.69
N SER A 86 9.60 -19.67 -7.49
CA SER A 86 10.86 -20.39 -7.24
C SER A 86 11.16 -20.57 -5.74
N MET A 87 10.28 -20.09 -4.85
CA MET A 87 10.49 -20.08 -3.40
C MET A 87 9.43 -20.94 -2.71
N ASP A 88 9.82 -21.56 -1.59
CA ASP A 88 8.94 -22.45 -0.81
C ASP A 88 8.51 -21.79 0.52
N TYR A 89 7.66 -20.76 0.40
CA TYR A 89 7.03 -20.09 1.53
C TYR A 89 5.52 -20.16 1.42
N ASP A 90 4.83 -20.28 2.55
CA ASP A 90 3.36 -20.36 2.62
C ASP A 90 2.72 -18.98 2.38
N ILE A 91 3.37 -17.92 2.90
CA ILE A 91 2.89 -16.54 2.88
C ILE A 91 3.90 -15.65 2.15
N ILE A 92 3.41 -14.84 1.21
CA ILE A 92 4.19 -13.84 0.50
C ILE A 92 3.69 -12.46 0.90
N VAL A 93 4.57 -11.64 1.49
CA VAL A 93 4.26 -10.25 1.83
C VAL A 93 4.81 -9.33 0.75
N ASN A 94 3.98 -8.45 0.22
CA ASN A 94 4.34 -7.41 -0.74
C ASN A 94 4.52 -6.08 0.01
N VAL A 95 5.76 -5.61 0.11
CA VAL A 95 6.12 -4.30 0.67
C VAL A 95 6.66 -3.43 -0.46
N GLN A 96 6.07 -2.27 -0.70
CA GLN A 96 6.51 -1.39 -1.78
C GLN A 96 7.92 -0.84 -1.52
N GLY A 97 8.79 -0.85 -2.56
CA GLY A 97 10.20 -0.46 -2.45
C GLY A 97 10.45 1.03 -2.18
N ASP A 98 9.42 1.82 -2.03
CA ASP A 98 9.42 3.26 -1.82
C ASP A 98 8.64 3.70 -0.57
N GLU A 99 8.18 2.75 0.25
CA GLU A 99 7.38 3.01 1.44
C GLU A 99 7.99 2.28 2.65
N PRO A 100 8.87 2.94 3.43
CA PRO A 100 9.41 2.37 4.65
C PRO A 100 8.31 2.17 5.69
N LEU A 101 7.93 0.94 5.95
CA LEU A 101 6.89 0.56 6.90
C LEU A 101 7.48 0.24 8.28
N GLN A 102 6.66 0.32 9.32
CA GLN A 102 7.03 -0.21 10.63
C GLN A 102 7.00 -1.76 10.60
N PRO A 103 7.95 -2.44 11.24
CA PRO A 103 8.01 -3.91 11.25
C PRO A 103 6.72 -4.59 11.73
N GLU A 104 6.04 -3.97 12.70
CA GLU A 104 4.78 -4.47 13.26
C GLU A 104 3.67 -4.54 12.20
N MET A 105 3.70 -3.68 11.19
CA MET A 105 2.73 -3.72 10.09
C MET A 105 2.90 -4.98 9.25
N ILE A 106 4.14 -5.45 9.08
CA ILE A 106 4.46 -6.70 8.38
C ILE A 106 3.96 -7.89 9.21
N ASP A 107 4.23 -7.89 10.52
CA ASP A 107 3.73 -8.90 11.43
C ASP A 107 2.20 -8.96 11.42
N ASP A 108 1.55 -7.78 11.38
CA ASP A 108 0.10 -7.66 11.34
C ASP A 108 -0.50 -8.31 10.09
N VAL A 109 0.00 -8.02 8.88
CA VAL A 109 -0.56 -8.62 7.66
C VAL A 109 -0.30 -10.12 7.58
N ILE A 110 0.83 -10.61 8.09
CA ILE A 110 1.12 -12.06 8.16
C ILE A 110 0.07 -12.75 9.07
N SER A 111 -0.16 -12.19 10.26
CA SER A 111 -1.10 -12.74 11.24
C SER A 111 -2.55 -12.76 10.75
N LEU A 112 -2.93 -11.89 9.80
CA LEU A 112 -4.28 -11.93 9.21
C LEU A 112 -4.58 -13.25 8.49
N LEU A 113 -3.56 -13.91 7.96
CA LEU A 113 -3.70 -15.20 7.28
C LEU A 113 -3.77 -16.42 8.22
N ASP A 114 -3.74 -16.20 9.55
CA ASP A 114 -4.11 -17.25 10.53
C ASP A 114 -5.62 -17.58 10.43
N ASP A 115 -6.45 -16.65 9.96
CA ASP A 115 -7.83 -16.95 9.59
C ASP A 115 -7.85 -17.75 8.26
N PRO A 116 -8.28 -19.02 8.26
CA PRO A 116 -8.28 -19.85 7.06
C PRO A 116 -9.18 -19.33 5.93
N ARG A 117 -10.13 -18.45 6.26
CA ARG A 117 -11.00 -17.82 5.26
C ARG A 117 -10.34 -16.64 4.55
N ALA A 118 -9.26 -16.08 5.11
CA ALA A 118 -8.54 -14.97 4.50
C ALA A 118 -7.65 -15.46 3.37
N SER A 119 -7.88 -14.98 2.17
CA SER A 119 -7.04 -15.21 0.99
C SER A 119 -5.87 -14.21 0.94
N ILE A 120 -6.17 -12.96 1.32
CA ILE A 120 -5.27 -11.81 1.28
C ILE A 120 -5.43 -11.03 2.58
N GLY A 121 -4.33 -10.53 3.14
CA GLY A 121 -4.31 -9.60 4.27
C GLY A 121 -3.83 -8.21 3.83
N THR A 122 -4.40 -7.15 4.42
CA THR A 122 -3.95 -5.77 4.22
C THR A 122 -4.27 -4.91 5.44
N LEU A 123 -3.81 -3.66 5.45
CA LEU A 123 -4.03 -2.73 6.56
C LEU A 123 -4.84 -1.51 6.14
N ALA A 124 -5.44 -0.90 7.14
CA ALA A 124 -6.08 0.40 7.00
C ALA A 124 -5.81 1.26 8.24
N VAL A 125 -5.75 2.57 8.06
CA VAL A 125 -5.64 3.52 9.16
C VAL A 125 -6.81 4.48 9.12
N ARG A 126 -7.27 4.89 10.30
CA ARG A 126 -8.39 5.83 10.42
C ARG A 126 -8.00 7.18 9.85
N ILE A 127 -8.84 7.73 8.98
CA ILE A 127 -8.66 9.08 8.45
C ILE A 127 -8.88 10.10 9.56
N LYS A 128 -7.90 10.97 9.78
CA LYS A 128 -7.93 12.05 10.77
C LYS A 128 -8.09 13.41 10.12
N ASP A 129 -7.59 13.58 8.91
CA ASP A 129 -7.72 14.81 8.14
C ASP A 129 -8.88 14.68 7.14
N ARG A 130 -9.87 15.58 7.26
CA ARG A 130 -11.04 15.61 6.38
C ARG A 130 -10.66 15.75 4.90
N ARG A 131 -9.56 16.42 4.57
CA ARG A 131 -9.07 16.57 3.19
C ARG A 131 -8.75 15.24 2.55
N GLU A 132 -8.24 14.27 3.31
CA GLU A 132 -7.92 12.93 2.80
C GLU A 132 -9.18 12.16 2.33
N ILE A 133 -10.36 12.49 2.85
CA ILE A 133 -11.63 11.85 2.46
C ILE A 133 -11.92 12.12 0.99
N PHE A 134 -11.68 13.36 0.55
CA PHE A 134 -12.01 13.82 -0.80
C PHE A 134 -10.81 13.74 -1.76
N ASP A 135 -9.61 13.44 -1.26
CA ASP A 135 -8.43 13.22 -2.09
C ASP A 135 -8.53 11.86 -2.81
N ALA A 136 -8.57 11.91 -4.15
CA ALA A 136 -8.58 10.70 -4.98
C ALA A 136 -7.27 9.89 -4.93
N ASN A 137 -6.17 10.46 -4.43
CA ASN A 137 -4.93 9.72 -4.21
C ASN A 137 -4.98 8.89 -2.93
N THR A 138 -5.77 9.31 -1.96
CA THR A 138 -6.06 8.52 -0.76
C THR A 138 -7.12 7.48 -1.07
N VAL A 139 -6.77 6.21 -1.06
CA VAL A 139 -7.71 5.11 -1.29
C VAL A 139 -8.48 4.82 -0.01
N LYS A 140 -9.81 4.86 -0.07
CA LYS A 140 -10.69 4.51 1.07
C LYS A 140 -11.03 3.04 1.01
N VAL A 141 -11.25 2.42 2.18
CA VAL A 141 -11.71 1.05 2.30
C VAL A 141 -12.86 0.94 3.29
N VAL A 142 -13.87 0.15 2.94
CA VAL A 142 -14.96 -0.25 3.83
C VAL A 142 -14.89 -1.75 4.08
N PHE A 143 -15.03 -2.15 5.35
CA PHE A 143 -14.95 -3.55 5.77
C PHE A 143 -15.94 -3.84 6.89
N GLY A 144 -16.29 -5.11 7.04
CA GLY A 144 -17.24 -5.60 8.05
C GLY A 144 -16.62 -5.68 9.45
N ARG A 145 -17.46 -6.01 10.42
CA ARG A 145 -17.05 -6.21 11.82
C ARG A 145 -16.07 -7.37 11.99
N ASP A 146 -16.08 -8.32 11.07
CA ASP A 146 -15.17 -9.47 11.01
C ASP A 146 -13.85 -9.15 10.29
N GLY A 147 -13.68 -7.89 9.85
CA GLY A 147 -12.49 -7.38 9.19
C GLY A 147 -12.45 -7.63 7.67
N TYR A 148 -13.45 -8.24 7.05
CA TYR A 148 -13.43 -8.48 5.60
C TYR A 148 -13.82 -7.25 4.80
N ALA A 149 -13.01 -6.90 3.80
CA ALA A 149 -13.25 -5.78 2.91
C ALA A 149 -14.52 -6.02 2.07
N PHE A 150 -15.36 -4.98 1.99
CA PHE A 150 -16.48 -4.92 1.06
C PHE A 150 -16.07 -4.26 -0.24
N TYR A 151 -15.29 -3.17 -0.17
CA TYR A 151 -14.87 -2.42 -1.35
C TYR A 151 -13.72 -1.45 -1.03
N PHE A 152 -12.94 -1.12 -2.07
CA PHE A 152 -11.92 -0.07 -2.07
C PHE A 152 -12.29 0.96 -3.14
N SER A 153 -12.13 2.26 -2.83
CA SER A 153 -12.44 3.31 -3.80
C SER A 153 -11.60 4.56 -3.59
N ARG A 154 -11.37 5.28 -4.68
CA ARG A 154 -10.84 6.65 -4.64
C ARG A 154 -11.91 7.67 -4.25
N ALA A 155 -13.19 7.33 -4.44
CA ALA A 155 -14.30 8.14 -3.97
C ALA A 155 -14.43 8.13 -2.43
N PRO A 156 -15.09 9.12 -1.82
CA PRO A 156 -15.45 9.09 -0.41
C PRO A 156 -16.41 7.93 -0.10
N ILE A 157 -15.93 6.90 0.57
CA ILE A 157 -16.74 5.77 1.05
C ILE A 157 -16.40 5.45 2.52
N PRO A 158 -17.42 5.08 3.35
CA PRO A 158 -18.86 5.14 3.07
C PRO A 158 -19.35 6.59 2.92
N PHE A 159 -20.44 6.79 2.16
CA PHE A 159 -21.06 8.12 2.07
C PHE A 159 -21.78 8.46 3.37
N HIS A 160 -21.28 9.46 4.10
CA HIS A 160 -21.90 9.87 5.36
C HIS A 160 -22.99 10.90 5.12
N ARG A 161 -24.23 10.43 5.01
CA ARG A 161 -25.39 11.22 4.60
C ARG A 161 -25.61 12.49 5.42
N ASP A 162 -25.40 12.40 6.73
CA ASP A 162 -25.76 13.50 7.66
C ASP A 162 -24.60 14.45 7.92
N LEU A 163 -23.35 14.00 7.71
CA LEU A 163 -22.16 14.77 8.03
C LEU A 163 -21.54 15.50 6.82
N PHE A 164 -21.84 15.02 5.59
CA PHE A 164 -21.36 15.72 4.40
C PHE A 164 -22.24 16.94 4.12
N SER A 165 -21.59 18.11 3.99
CA SER A 165 -22.26 19.35 3.63
C SER A 165 -22.90 19.30 2.25
N ALA A 166 -23.75 20.27 1.92
CA ALA A 166 -24.35 20.36 0.59
C ALA A 166 -23.29 20.49 -0.52
N GLU A 167 -22.16 21.18 -0.25
CA GLU A 167 -21.06 21.35 -1.17
C GLU A 167 -20.28 20.03 -1.38
N GLU A 168 -20.04 19.29 -0.30
CA GLU A 168 -19.38 18.00 -0.36
C GLU A 168 -20.23 16.91 -1.05
N ARG A 169 -21.56 17.05 -1.01
CA ARG A 169 -22.49 16.19 -1.76
C ARG A 169 -22.42 16.43 -3.28
N GLN A 170 -21.80 17.52 -3.70
CA GLN A 170 -21.56 17.83 -5.12
C GLN A 170 -20.20 17.33 -5.63
N TYR A 171 -19.43 16.62 -4.80
CA TYR A 171 -18.16 16.02 -5.20
C TYR A 171 -18.33 15.20 -6.49
N GLY A 172 -17.49 15.52 -7.49
CA GLY A 172 -17.52 14.86 -8.80
C GLY A 172 -18.46 15.49 -9.84
N ARG A 173 -19.16 16.59 -9.54
CA ARG A 173 -19.87 17.36 -10.56
C ARG A 173 -18.88 18.17 -11.41
N ALA A 174 -19.23 18.36 -12.69
CA ALA A 174 -18.38 19.09 -13.63
C ALA A 174 -18.24 20.60 -13.29
N ASP A 175 -19.17 21.13 -12.50
CA ASP A 175 -19.26 22.52 -12.03
C ASP A 175 -18.75 22.70 -10.59
N ALA A 176 -18.19 21.65 -9.99
CA ALA A 176 -17.56 21.76 -8.67
C ALA A 176 -16.34 22.68 -8.74
N PRO A 177 -16.10 23.55 -7.71
CA PRO A 177 -14.91 24.39 -7.67
C PRO A 177 -13.64 23.57 -7.83
N GLY A 178 -12.62 24.14 -8.47
CA GLY A 178 -11.34 23.48 -8.74
C GLY A 178 -10.72 22.88 -7.48
N ARG A 179 -9.91 21.83 -7.64
CA ARG A 179 -9.31 21.09 -6.49
C ARG A 179 -8.54 22.01 -5.54
N ASP A 180 -7.97 23.09 -6.05
CA ASP A 180 -7.18 24.07 -5.29
C ASP A 180 -8.05 25.05 -4.47
N GLU A 181 -9.36 25.15 -4.80
CA GLU A 181 -10.32 26.06 -4.15
C GLU A 181 -11.30 25.29 -3.23
N PHE A 182 -11.23 23.96 -3.17
CA PHE A 182 -12.11 23.15 -2.34
C PHE A 182 -11.68 23.25 -0.87
N HIS A 183 -12.32 24.13 -0.14
CA HIS A 183 -12.26 24.17 1.32
C HIS A 183 -13.47 23.40 1.87
N PRO A 184 -13.31 22.20 2.43
CA PRO A 184 -14.41 21.47 3.03
C PRO A 184 -14.95 22.24 4.23
N SER A 185 -16.01 23.03 3.98
CA SER A 185 -16.72 23.80 5.01
C SER A 185 -17.80 22.92 5.67
N GLY A 186 -17.36 22.00 6.52
CA GLY A 186 -18.29 21.29 7.40
C GLY A 186 -18.71 22.12 8.59
N PRO A 187 -19.70 21.69 9.39
CA PRO A 187 -20.07 22.36 10.61
C PRO A 187 -18.83 22.56 11.50
N PRO A 188 -18.63 23.73 12.12
CA PRO A 188 -17.39 24.13 12.81
C PRO A 188 -16.97 23.23 13.98
N ASN A 189 -17.81 22.31 14.41
CA ASN A 189 -17.56 21.38 15.54
C ASN A 189 -17.38 19.92 15.12
N PHE A 190 -17.21 19.64 13.81
CA PHE A 190 -17.09 18.27 13.33
C PHE A 190 -15.64 17.79 13.46
N GLN A 191 -15.43 16.74 14.27
CA GLN A 191 -14.15 16.06 14.35
C GLN A 191 -14.11 14.89 13.34
N ALA A 192 -13.03 14.79 12.55
CA ALA A 192 -12.83 13.67 11.64
C ALA A 192 -12.84 12.30 12.35
N SER A 193 -12.59 12.30 13.67
CA SER A 193 -12.72 11.12 14.53
C SER A 193 -14.14 10.55 14.66
N GLU A 194 -15.17 11.36 14.35
CA GLU A 194 -16.57 10.91 14.33
C GLU A 194 -16.91 10.16 13.03
N LEU A 195 -16.14 10.38 11.95
CA LEU A 195 -16.20 9.61 10.72
C LEU A 195 -15.39 8.33 10.90
N LEU A 196 -16.05 7.20 10.99
CA LEU A 196 -15.40 5.88 10.91
C LEU A 196 -15.02 5.58 9.46
N MET A 197 -14.13 6.41 8.90
CA MET A 197 -13.58 6.24 7.56
C MET A 197 -12.12 5.84 7.64
N PHE A 198 -11.72 4.96 6.75
CA PHE A 198 -10.41 4.38 6.74
C PHE A 198 -9.72 4.60 5.39
N LYS A 199 -8.45 5.00 5.42
CA LYS A 199 -7.56 4.92 4.25
C LYS A 199 -6.83 3.59 4.26
N HIS A 200 -6.77 2.99 3.09
CA HIS A 200 -6.04 1.76 2.84
C HIS A 200 -4.52 2.03 2.81
N ILE A 201 -3.75 1.07 3.32
CA ILE A 201 -2.29 1.07 3.26
C ILE A 201 -1.84 -0.03 2.30
N GLY A 202 -0.93 0.31 1.38
CA GLY A 202 -0.50 -0.50 0.25
C GLY A 202 0.39 -1.70 0.58
N ILE A 203 0.29 -2.26 1.79
CA ILE A 203 0.94 -3.52 2.16
C ILE A 203 -0.03 -4.69 2.04
N TYR A 204 0.45 -5.82 1.54
CA TYR A 204 -0.36 -7.02 1.38
C TYR A 204 0.38 -8.29 1.79
N SER A 205 -0.35 -9.22 2.40
CA SER A 205 0.07 -10.61 2.51
C SER A 205 -0.85 -11.48 1.65
N TYR A 206 -0.27 -12.48 1.01
CA TYR A 206 -0.98 -13.42 0.15
C TYR A 206 -0.64 -14.84 0.56
N ARG A 207 -1.62 -15.76 0.52
CA ARG A 207 -1.27 -17.19 0.40
C ARG A 207 -0.59 -17.40 -0.93
N ARG A 208 0.42 -18.26 -0.99
CA ARG A 208 1.22 -18.47 -2.20
C ARG A 208 0.39 -18.87 -3.43
N ASP A 209 -0.58 -19.75 -3.23
CA ASP A 209 -1.50 -20.20 -4.28
C ASP A 209 -2.43 -19.05 -4.75
N VAL A 210 -2.89 -18.22 -3.82
CA VAL A 210 -3.70 -17.04 -4.12
C VAL A 210 -2.91 -16.00 -4.93
N LEU A 211 -1.64 -15.74 -4.60
CA LEU A 211 -0.79 -14.84 -5.38
C LEU A 211 -0.61 -15.37 -6.82
N SER A 212 -0.37 -16.67 -6.96
CA SER A 212 -0.25 -17.30 -8.27
C SER A 212 -1.55 -17.21 -9.07
N GLN A 213 -2.71 -17.43 -8.42
CA GLN A 213 -4.02 -17.25 -9.04
C GLN A 213 -4.24 -15.80 -9.48
N LEU A 214 -3.99 -14.82 -8.60
CA LEU A 214 -4.21 -13.40 -8.87
C LEU A 214 -3.36 -12.90 -10.04
N SER A 215 -2.09 -13.29 -10.10
CA SER A 215 -1.17 -12.90 -11.19
C SER A 215 -1.56 -13.50 -12.55
N ALA A 216 -2.33 -14.59 -12.57
CA ALA A 216 -2.82 -15.20 -13.80
C ALA A 216 -4.15 -14.60 -14.30
N LEU A 217 -4.84 -13.82 -13.47
CA LEU A 217 -6.10 -13.18 -13.86
C LEU A 217 -5.86 -11.95 -14.75
N PRO A 218 -6.68 -11.75 -15.78
CA PRO A 218 -6.66 -10.51 -16.54
C PRO A 218 -7.12 -9.33 -15.66
N PRO A 219 -6.71 -8.08 -15.96
CA PRO A 219 -7.22 -6.90 -15.28
C PRO A 219 -8.75 -6.86 -15.29
N SER A 220 -9.34 -6.61 -14.13
CA SER A 220 -10.79 -6.61 -13.95
C SER A 220 -11.41 -5.25 -14.30
N ARG A 221 -12.73 -5.21 -14.46
CA ARG A 221 -13.44 -3.99 -14.83
C ARG A 221 -13.29 -2.89 -13.77
N LEU A 222 -13.49 -3.22 -12.51
CA LEU A 222 -13.41 -2.25 -11.40
C LEU A 222 -11.97 -1.79 -11.19
N GLU A 223 -11.00 -2.70 -11.30
CA GLU A 223 -9.58 -2.35 -11.28
C GLU A 223 -9.23 -1.31 -12.33
N LEU A 224 -9.69 -1.48 -13.58
CA LEU A 224 -9.41 -0.55 -14.68
C LEU A 224 -10.05 0.81 -14.47
N ILE A 225 -11.23 0.88 -13.84
CA ILE A 225 -11.96 2.12 -13.55
C ILE A 225 -11.29 2.88 -12.40
N GLU A 226 -11.09 2.22 -11.27
CA GLU A 226 -10.54 2.83 -10.04
C GLU A 226 -9.01 2.91 -10.07
N LYS A 227 -8.33 2.17 -10.96
CA LYS A 227 -6.87 1.97 -10.95
C LYS A 227 -6.39 1.41 -9.61
N LEU A 228 -7.09 0.39 -9.14
CA LEU A 228 -6.86 -0.31 -7.86
C LEU A 228 -6.81 -1.82 -8.12
N GLU A 229 -5.60 -2.39 -8.10
CA GLU A 229 -5.34 -3.80 -8.43
C GLU A 229 -6.10 -4.78 -7.51
N GLN A 230 -6.24 -4.46 -6.23
CA GLN A 230 -6.95 -5.31 -5.26
C GLN A 230 -8.42 -5.53 -5.59
N LEU A 231 -9.03 -4.71 -6.45
CA LEU A 231 -10.40 -4.93 -6.91
C LEU A 231 -10.50 -6.15 -7.83
N ARG A 232 -9.42 -6.53 -8.54
CA ARG A 232 -9.35 -7.78 -9.30
C ARG A 232 -9.58 -8.98 -8.40
N ALA A 233 -8.96 -8.97 -7.21
CA ALA A 233 -9.15 -10.03 -6.22
C ALA A 233 -10.61 -10.12 -5.75
N LEU A 234 -11.23 -8.99 -5.40
CA LEU A 234 -12.64 -8.96 -4.96
C LEU A 234 -13.60 -9.41 -6.07
N GLU A 235 -13.40 -8.97 -7.33
CA GLU A 235 -14.22 -9.40 -8.47
C GLU A 235 -14.05 -10.90 -8.77
N ALA A 236 -12.89 -11.49 -8.45
CA ALA A 236 -12.63 -12.91 -8.55
C ALA A 236 -13.17 -13.73 -7.36
N GLY A 237 -13.82 -13.10 -6.38
CA GLY A 237 -14.37 -13.76 -5.19
C GLY A 237 -13.32 -14.11 -4.13
N LEU A 238 -12.10 -13.58 -4.24
CA LEU A 238 -11.08 -13.73 -3.21
C LEU A 238 -11.38 -12.80 -2.02
N THR A 239 -11.17 -13.32 -0.82
CA THR A 239 -11.43 -12.55 0.41
C THR A 239 -10.20 -11.74 0.80
N ILE A 240 -10.41 -10.46 1.13
CA ILE A 240 -9.38 -9.57 1.64
C ILE A 240 -9.69 -9.23 3.09
N LYS A 241 -8.82 -9.63 4.02
CA LYS A 241 -8.97 -9.29 5.43
C LYS A 241 -8.16 -8.04 5.74
N VAL A 242 -8.80 -7.08 6.40
CA VAL A 242 -8.27 -5.76 6.75
C VAL A 242 -8.12 -5.68 8.26
N LYS A 243 -6.98 -5.17 8.73
CA LYS A 243 -6.76 -4.80 10.14
C LYS A 243 -6.54 -3.29 10.24
N GLU A 244 -7.19 -2.65 11.23
CA GLU A 244 -6.88 -1.26 11.57
C GLU A 244 -5.49 -1.21 12.23
N THR A 245 -4.65 -0.28 11.77
CA THR A 245 -3.35 0.03 12.37
C THR A 245 -3.32 1.46 12.88
N ILE A 246 -2.43 1.73 13.82
CA ILE A 246 -2.16 3.09 14.33
C ILE A 246 -1.04 3.79 13.56
N TYR A 247 -0.30 3.04 12.74
CA TYR A 247 0.86 3.55 12.02
C TYR A 247 0.44 4.28 10.74
N GLU A 248 0.91 5.51 10.60
CA GLU A 248 0.82 6.27 9.35
C GLU A 248 1.99 5.87 8.44
N THR A 249 1.75 5.84 7.15
CA THR A 249 2.79 5.56 6.16
C THR A 249 3.02 6.76 5.27
N PHE A 250 4.25 6.93 4.82
CA PHE A 250 4.64 8.01 3.93
C PHE A 250 5.39 7.42 2.75
N GLY A 251 4.70 7.29 1.63
CA GLY A 251 5.32 6.89 0.37
C GLY A 251 6.20 8.03 -0.19
N VAL A 252 7.31 7.66 -0.78
CA VAL A 252 8.18 8.58 -1.52
C VAL A 252 7.72 8.57 -2.98
N ASP A 253 6.96 9.56 -3.41
CA ASP A 253 6.48 9.68 -4.79
C ASP A 253 7.18 10.81 -5.56
N THR A 254 7.66 11.81 -4.84
CA THR A 254 8.34 13.00 -5.36
C THR A 254 9.57 13.33 -4.51
N PRO A 255 10.52 14.14 -5.01
CA PRO A 255 11.63 14.64 -4.19
C PRO A 255 11.17 15.40 -2.94
N GLU A 256 10.06 16.12 -3.03
CA GLU A 256 9.48 16.88 -1.90
C GLU A 256 8.99 15.96 -0.77
N ASP A 257 8.55 14.76 -1.12
CA ASP A 257 8.17 13.75 -0.10
C ASP A 257 9.37 13.32 0.74
N LEU A 258 10.57 13.20 0.16
CA LEU A 258 11.80 12.90 0.91
C LEU A 258 12.07 13.95 1.97
N GLU A 259 12.00 15.24 1.61
CA GLU A 259 12.20 16.33 2.56
C GLU A 259 11.16 16.32 3.68
N ARG A 260 9.90 16.02 3.35
CA ARG A 260 8.81 15.91 4.32
C ARG A 260 9.06 14.78 5.31
N ILE A 261 9.44 13.60 4.81
CA ILE A 261 9.73 12.41 5.64
C ILE A 261 10.93 12.70 6.54
N GLU A 262 11.99 13.31 6.04
CA GLU A 262 13.16 13.69 6.85
C GLU A 262 12.79 14.64 8.00
N LYS A 263 11.94 15.63 7.74
CA LYS A 263 11.44 16.55 8.78
C LYS A 263 10.61 15.81 9.84
N CYS A 264 9.71 14.90 9.44
CA CYS A 264 8.91 14.10 10.36
C CYS A 264 9.79 13.20 11.24
N LEU A 265 10.78 12.53 10.65
CA LEU A 265 11.72 11.67 11.38
C LEU A 265 12.63 12.43 12.35
N ASN A 266 12.89 13.73 12.10
CA ASN A 266 13.67 14.58 13.00
C ASN A 266 12.84 15.17 14.14
N SER A 267 11.51 15.25 13.99
CA SER A 267 10.60 15.76 15.03
C SER A 267 10.18 14.69 16.05
N SER A 268 10.51 13.43 15.79
CA SER A 268 10.16 12.28 16.65
C SER A 268 11.34 11.83 17.54
N LEU A 269 12.45 12.58 17.52
CA LEU A 269 13.61 12.49 18.39
C LEU A 269 13.62 13.65 19.40
#